data_7ec4042fe110593662aaa48cbcc5d4e1
#
_entry.id   7ec4042fe110593662aaa48cbcc5d4e1
#
_cell.length_a   1.000
_cell.length_b   1.000
_cell.length_c   1.000
_cell.angle_alpha   90.00
_cell.angle_beta   90.00
_cell.angle_gamma   90.00
#
_symmetry.space_group_name_H-M   'P 1'
#
loop_
_entity.id
_entity.type
_entity.pdbx_description
1 polymer ?
#
loop_
_entity_poly.entity_id
_entity_poly.type
_entity_poly.pdbx_seq_one_letter_code
_entity_poly.pdbx_strand_id
1 'polypeptide(L)'
;MYQRMMDDILKQIKAGEVSGVQFKERILDKYDIACELVAFSNSHGGKLVVGIKDKTGETNALSYSEVQETTNLLSDIASENVVPSILIKIDTVEVEDGNLVIATIKEGLNKPYHDNKGIVWVKNGADKRKVFDNAELAEMMTDCGSFAPDEAGVRDATVNDLDATTIKQFLGNRFERVLEKKGLTGDAFNEASLDMICSAIAKGHDCEKILRNLRFIRPDGTLTVAAMLLFGKYTQRWMPMMTAKCICFAGNSIGGKVFRDKVNDADMEGNLLHQYDTIMDFFTRNLHNVQVGDEFNSMGKLEIPYTSLVEFTVNSLVHRSLNMKAPVRIFIFDNRVEIHSPGALPNGLTIDDIKAGTSMPRNMFLFNNAIYLLPYTGVGSGIIRALDEDINVTFMNNDKAQEFVITVWREESNEVEKKSNQVEGKSNQVGNQVEQKSNEVEEESNEVEEKSNQVQDSDTRLRHPNTNLDTSENDLDTDHDTFAEDHDTQLRHSDTDHDTFVEDHDTKRVPLTNKQKDIVNFCSVPRTSREILERAGVVYHTKNIAKYITSLVAAGYLQMTNPENPTASNQKYKKVTTK
;
A
#
# COMPACT_ATOMS: atom_id res chain seq x y z
N MET A 1 -17.62 -30.63 20.82
CA MET A 1 -16.45 -29.74 20.91
C MET A 1 -15.17 -30.56 21.19
N TYR A 2 -15.15 -31.43 22.21
CA TYR A 2 -13.99 -32.26 22.56
C TYR A 2 -13.55 -33.22 21.43
N GLN A 3 -14.48 -33.94 20.80
CA GLN A 3 -14.20 -34.85 19.68
C GLN A 3 -13.56 -34.15 18.48
N ARG A 4 -14.03 -32.96 18.16
CA ARG A 4 -13.49 -32.13 17.04
C ARG A 4 -12.07 -31.67 17.32
N MET A 5 -11.76 -31.34 18.58
CA MET A 5 -10.41 -30.94 19.01
C MET A 5 -9.45 -32.13 18.95
N MET A 6 -9.91 -33.33 19.31
CA MET A 6 -9.18 -34.61 19.17
C MET A 6 -8.82 -34.89 17.72
N ASP A 7 -9.81 -34.83 16.82
CA ASP A 7 -9.63 -35.12 15.40
C ASP A 7 -8.63 -34.13 14.76
N ASP A 8 -8.69 -32.85 15.15
CA ASP A 8 -7.76 -31.83 14.65
C ASP A 8 -6.33 -32.04 15.15
N ILE A 9 -6.15 -32.44 16.40
CA ILE A 9 -4.84 -32.77 16.98
C ILE A 9 -4.24 -34.02 16.33
N LEU A 10 -5.03 -35.08 16.16
CA LEU A 10 -4.58 -36.30 15.49
C LEU A 10 -4.18 -36.05 14.04
N LYS A 11 -4.87 -35.13 13.34
CA LYS A 11 -4.47 -34.67 12.00
C LYS A 11 -3.15 -33.91 12.04
N GLN A 12 -2.95 -33.03 13.03
CA GLN A 12 -1.70 -32.27 13.19
C GLN A 12 -0.52 -33.19 13.52
N ILE A 13 -0.72 -34.21 14.38
CA ILE A 13 0.31 -35.20 14.68
C ILE A 13 0.73 -35.94 13.39
N LYS A 14 -0.23 -36.33 12.56
CA LYS A 14 0.05 -37.00 11.26
C LYS A 14 0.75 -36.07 10.24
N ALA A 15 0.52 -34.77 10.32
CA ALA A 15 1.18 -33.76 9.45
C ALA A 15 2.60 -33.45 9.90
N GLY A 16 3.00 -33.80 11.12
CA GLY A 16 4.31 -33.50 11.70
C GLY A 16 4.43 -32.09 12.28
N GLU A 17 5.64 -31.73 12.69
CA GLU A 17 5.94 -30.39 13.20
C GLU A 17 5.89 -29.35 12.09
N VAL A 18 5.15 -28.28 12.33
CA VAL A 18 5.00 -27.12 11.46
C VAL A 18 5.21 -25.84 12.28
N SER A 19 5.25 -24.69 11.66
CA SER A 19 5.49 -23.41 12.35
C SER A 19 4.57 -23.13 13.55
N GLY A 20 3.37 -23.70 13.55
CA GLY A 20 2.38 -23.53 14.63
C GLY A 20 2.29 -24.70 15.61
N VAL A 21 3.08 -25.77 15.46
CA VAL A 21 3.00 -26.95 16.33
C VAL A 21 4.38 -27.51 16.61
N GLN A 22 4.67 -27.73 17.90
CA GLN A 22 5.90 -28.35 18.38
C GLN A 22 5.58 -29.57 19.24
N PHE A 23 6.32 -30.66 19.05
CA PHE A 23 6.19 -31.90 19.84
C PHE A 23 7.30 -32.00 20.86
N LYS A 24 6.99 -32.60 21.99
CA LYS A 24 7.95 -33.00 23.02
C LYS A 24 7.51 -34.30 23.65
N GLU A 25 8.44 -35.22 23.79
CA GLU A 25 8.17 -36.46 24.50
C GLU A 25 7.98 -36.22 26.00
N ARG A 26 8.91 -35.46 26.61
CA ARG A 26 8.88 -34.99 28.00
C ARG A 26 9.59 -33.63 28.09
N ILE A 27 9.31 -32.86 29.12
CA ILE A 27 10.01 -31.60 29.41
C ILE A 27 11.26 -31.92 30.22
N LEU A 28 12.40 -32.03 29.55
CA LEU A 28 13.69 -32.30 30.18
C LEU A 28 14.45 -31.03 30.51
N ASP A 29 14.29 -29.97 29.70
CA ASP A 29 14.95 -28.68 29.87
C ASP A 29 13.93 -27.55 29.88
N LYS A 30 13.77 -26.90 31.03
CA LYS A 30 12.89 -25.71 31.20
C LYS A 30 13.26 -24.57 30.28
N TYR A 31 14.57 -24.38 30.05
CA TYR A 31 15.05 -23.29 29.21
C TYR A 31 14.67 -23.49 27.74
N ASP A 32 14.77 -24.72 27.21
CA ASP A 32 14.36 -25.03 25.85
C ASP A 32 12.88 -24.73 25.63
N ILE A 33 12.02 -25.12 26.61
CA ILE A 33 10.60 -24.82 26.58
C ILE A 33 10.33 -23.30 26.67
N ALA A 34 11.03 -22.59 27.54
CA ALA A 34 10.89 -21.13 27.63
C ALA A 34 11.19 -20.45 26.27
N CYS A 35 12.25 -20.90 25.58
CA CYS A 35 12.58 -20.41 24.25
C CYS A 35 11.48 -20.70 23.21
N GLU A 36 10.80 -21.87 23.30
CA GLU A 36 9.66 -22.18 22.43
C GLU A 36 8.46 -21.29 22.75
N LEU A 37 8.11 -21.10 24.02
CA LEU A 37 7.02 -20.23 24.42
C LEU A 37 7.27 -18.77 23.97
N VAL A 38 8.49 -18.27 24.12
CA VAL A 38 8.92 -16.95 23.61
C VAL A 38 8.74 -16.90 22.10
N ALA A 39 9.24 -17.91 21.37
CA ALA A 39 9.17 -17.93 19.92
C ALA A 39 7.71 -17.94 19.40
N PHE A 40 6.83 -18.70 20.02
CA PHE A 40 5.40 -18.67 19.71
C PHE A 40 4.77 -17.31 20.01
N SER A 41 5.09 -16.72 21.17
CA SER A 41 4.53 -15.41 21.57
C SER A 41 4.96 -14.27 20.64
N ASN A 42 6.19 -14.34 20.13
CA ASN A 42 6.69 -13.35 19.16
C ASN A 42 6.26 -13.60 17.71
N SER A 43 5.73 -14.78 17.42
CA SER A 43 5.20 -15.16 16.11
C SER A 43 3.67 -15.20 16.14
N HIS A 44 3.04 -16.03 15.34
CA HIS A 44 1.57 -16.16 15.25
C HIS A 44 0.95 -17.08 16.32
N GLY A 45 1.62 -17.28 17.43
CA GLY A 45 1.21 -18.25 18.44
C GLY A 45 1.45 -19.69 17.98
N GLY A 46 0.85 -20.66 18.71
CA GLY A 46 0.99 -22.06 18.37
C GLY A 46 0.62 -23.01 19.51
N LYS A 47 0.95 -24.28 19.32
CA LYS A 47 0.70 -25.34 20.28
C LYS A 47 1.98 -26.11 20.58
N LEU A 48 2.24 -26.34 21.85
CA LEU A 48 3.24 -27.29 22.33
C LEU A 48 2.49 -28.53 22.82
N VAL A 49 2.77 -29.69 22.22
CA VAL A 49 2.15 -30.98 22.58
C VAL A 49 3.19 -31.86 23.25
N VAL A 50 2.92 -32.25 24.51
CA VAL A 50 3.81 -33.11 25.29
C VAL A 50 3.21 -34.53 25.37
N GLY A 51 4.04 -35.54 25.19
CA GLY A 51 3.65 -36.96 25.11
C GLY A 51 3.81 -37.55 23.71
N ILE A 52 4.54 -36.84 22.82
CA ILE A 52 4.83 -37.28 21.45
C ILE A 52 6.33 -37.26 21.22
N LYS A 53 6.88 -38.30 20.61
CA LYS A 53 8.29 -38.36 20.23
C LYS A 53 8.59 -37.41 19.08
N ASP A 54 9.51 -36.46 19.26
CA ASP A 54 9.83 -35.40 18.33
C ASP A 54 10.17 -35.89 16.91
N LYS A 55 10.85 -37.04 16.79
CA LYS A 55 11.37 -37.54 15.50
C LYS A 55 10.43 -38.47 14.76
N THR A 56 9.59 -39.26 15.48
CA THR A 56 8.75 -40.30 14.87
C THR A 56 7.29 -39.92 14.83
N GLY A 57 6.86 -38.93 15.63
CA GLY A 57 5.45 -38.58 15.79
C GLY A 57 4.64 -39.67 16.53
N GLU A 58 5.32 -40.69 17.08
CA GLU A 58 4.67 -41.73 17.86
C GLU A 58 4.24 -41.20 19.23
N THR A 59 3.08 -41.62 19.70
CA THR A 59 2.60 -41.27 21.02
C THR A 59 3.44 -41.98 22.09
N ASN A 60 3.90 -41.23 23.07
CA ASN A 60 4.47 -41.72 24.33
C ASN A 60 3.72 -41.00 25.45
N ALA A 61 2.46 -41.45 25.64
CA ALA A 61 1.49 -40.81 26.52
C ALA A 61 1.97 -40.68 27.96
N LEU A 62 1.45 -39.67 28.67
CA LEU A 62 1.78 -39.36 30.04
C LEU A 62 0.82 -40.08 30.99
N SER A 63 1.33 -40.57 32.11
CA SER A 63 0.54 -41.01 33.25
C SER A 63 -0.14 -39.81 33.94
N TYR A 64 -1.12 -40.05 34.79
CA TYR A 64 -1.82 -39.01 35.53
C TYR A 64 -0.89 -38.10 36.36
N SER A 65 0.12 -38.70 37.03
CA SER A 65 1.11 -37.93 37.81
C SER A 65 1.95 -37.02 36.90
N GLU A 66 2.44 -37.57 35.77
CA GLU A 66 3.22 -36.81 34.79
C GLU A 66 2.42 -35.67 34.17
N VAL A 67 1.11 -35.81 33.94
CA VAL A 67 0.23 -34.74 33.47
C VAL A 67 0.22 -33.58 34.46
N GLN A 68 0.06 -33.84 35.75
CA GLN A 68 0.06 -32.82 36.80
C GLN A 68 1.40 -32.10 36.90
N GLU A 69 2.50 -32.86 36.90
CA GLU A 69 3.85 -32.29 36.92
C GLU A 69 4.13 -31.43 35.68
N THR A 70 3.76 -31.91 34.49
CA THR A 70 3.93 -31.20 33.22
C THR A 70 3.11 -29.90 33.16
N THR A 71 1.86 -29.95 33.64
CA THR A 71 0.96 -28.79 33.67
C THR A 71 1.50 -27.70 34.60
N ASN A 72 1.93 -28.06 35.81
CA ASN A 72 2.52 -27.13 36.76
C ASN A 72 3.81 -26.54 36.20
N LEU A 73 4.68 -27.39 35.64
CA LEU A 73 5.93 -26.98 35.06
C LEU A 73 5.76 -26.00 33.89
N LEU A 74 4.80 -26.23 32.99
CA LEU A 74 4.49 -25.29 31.87
C LEU A 74 3.98 -23.96 32.39
N SER A 75 3.14 -23.97 33.45
CA SER A 75 2.63 -22.72 34.06
C SER A 75 3.74 -21.93 34.71
N ASP A 76 4.67 -22.60 35.42
CA ASP A 76 5.83 -21.97 36.04
C ASP A 76 6.75 -21.36 34.97
N ILE A 77 7.03 -22.10 33.89
CA ILE A 77 7.87 -21.59 32.80
C ILE A 77 7.25 -20.35 32.14
N ALA A 78 5.95 -20.38 31.88
CA ALA A 78 5.24 -19.27 31.25
C ALA A 78 5.23 -18.00 32.13
N SER A 79 5.22 -18.16 33.45
CA SER A 79 5.20 -17.03 34.40
C SER A 79 6.58 -16.52 34.79
N GLU A 80 7.60 -17.41 34.89
CA GLU A 80 8.90 -17.06 35.44
C GLU A 80 10.03 -16.98 34.41
N ASN A 81 9.94 -17.72 33.31
CA ASN A 81 11.01 -17.80 32.32
C ASN A 81 10.73 -17.08 31.00
N VAL A 82 9.52 -16.49 30.84
CA VAL A 82 9.13 -15.65 29.72
C VAL A 82 8.88 -14.24 30.21
N VAL A 83 9.47 -13.25 29.56
CA VAL A 83 9.35 -11.83 29.94
C VAL A 83 8.91 -11.00 28.72
N PRO A 84 7.82 -10.21 28.82
CA PRO A 84 6.79 -10.25 29.88
C PRO A 84 6.17 -11.64 30.04
N SER A 85 5.64 -11.96 31.24
CA SER A 85 4.98 -13.25 31.46
C SER A 85 3.75 -13.44 30.56
N ILE A 86 3.50 -14.68 30.17
CA ILE A 86 2.38 -15.02 29.27
C ILE A 86 1.36 -15.93 29.96
N LEU A 87 0.13 -15.85 29.50
CA LEU A 87 -0.92 -16.79 29.87
C LEU A 87 -1.03 -17.86 28.78
N ILE A 88 -0.87 -19.10 29.17
CA ILE A 88 -1.04 -20.25 28.28
C ILE A 88 -2.32 -21.01 28.66
N LYS A 89 -3.00 -21.57 27.65
CA LYS A 89 -4.13 -22.46 27.89
C LYS A 89 -3.62 -23.89 27.81
N ILE A 90 -3.80 -24.69 28.87
CA ILE A 90 -3.40 -26.09 28.93
C ILE A 90 -4.64 -26.97 28.89
N ASP A 91 -4.68 -27.88 27.94
CA ASP A 91 -5.71 -28.90 27.78
C ASP A 91 -5.05 -30.27 27.88
N THR A 92 -5.77 -31.26 28.41
CA THR A 92 -5.34 -32.66 28.45
C THR A 92 -6.22 -33.48 27.55
N VAL A 93 -5.64 -34.37 26.75
CA VAL A 93 -6.34 -35.25 25.81
C VAL A 93 -5.98 -36.67 26.10
N GLU A 94 -6.98 -37.51 26.39
CA GLU A 94 -6.82 -38.96 26.61
C GLU A 94 -6.60 -39.67 25.26
N VAL A 95 -5.62 -40.55 25.22
CA VAL A 95 -5.27 -41.42 24.09
C VAL A 95 -5.20 -42.86 24.58
N GLU A 96 -5.07 -43.86 23.68
CA GLU A 96 -5.11 -45.27 24.01
C GLU A 96 -4.14 -45.67 25.13
N ASP A 97 -2.94 -45.07 25.20
CA ASP A 97 -1.87 -45.43 26.15
C ASP A 97 -1.68 -44.42 27.29
N GLY A 98 -2.61 -43.48 27.51
CA GLY A 98 -2.51 -42.48 28.57
C GLY A 98 -3.01 -41.10 28.14
N ASN A 99 -2.25 -40.03 28.43
CA ASN A 99 -2.69 -38.65 28.15
C ASN A 99 -1.63 -37.84 27.39
N LEU A 100 -2.09 -36.88 26.58
CA LEU A 100 -1.27 -35.83 26.00
C LEU A 100 -1.59 -34.50 26.68
N VAL A 101 -0.58 -33.68 26.93
CA VAL A 101 -0.75 -32.32 27.44
C VAL A 101 -0.50 -31.32 26.28
N ILE A 102 -1.44 -30.41 26.07
CA ILE A 102 -1.42 -29.45 24.98
C ILE A 102 -1.44 -28.06 25.57
N ALA A 103 -0.32 -27.34 25.46
CA ALA A 103 -0.26 -25.95 25.78
C ALA A 103 -0.54 -25.12 24.50
N THR A 104 -1.58 -24.29 24.53
CA THR A 104 -1.90 -23.36 23.46
C THR A 104 -1.38 -21.97 23.85
N ILE A 105 -0.48 -21.44 23.05
CA ILE A 105 0.15 -20.15 23.19
C ILE A 105 -0.47 -19.20 22.15
N LYS A 106 -0.99 -18.08 22.59
CA LYS A 106 -1.46 -17.02 21.69
C LYS A 106 -0.30 -16.15 21.25
N GLU A 107 -0.46 -15.51 20.11
CA GLU A 107 0.40 -14.40 19.72
C GLU A 107 0.36 -13.31 20.79
N GLY A 108 1.53 -12.84 21.19
CA GLY A 108 1.65 -11.85 22.25
C GLY A 108 1.45 -10.44 21.73
N LEU A 109 0.79 -9.60 22.55
CA LEU A 109 0.52 -8.20 22.22
C LEU A 109 1.64 -7.24 22.65
N ASN A 110 2.54 -7.68 23.55
CA ASN A 110 3.61 -6.85 24.13
C ASN A 110 4.99 -7.29 23.63
N LYS A 111 5.15 -7.47 22.33
CA LYS A 111 6.41 -7.85 21.70
C LYS A 111 7.47 -6.73 21.86
N PRO A 112 8.75 -7.07 21.93
CA PRO A 112 9.32 -8.41 21.90
C PRO A 112 9.29 -9.10 23.27
N TYR A 113 8.86 -10.35 23.31
CA TYR A 113 9.06 -11.23 24.45
C TYR A 113 10.48 -11.78 24.41
N HIS A 114 11.09 -12.01 25.57
CA HIS A 114 12.41 -12.60 25.69
C HIS A 114 12.45 -13.67 26.77
N ASP A 115 13.43 -14.54 26.70
CA ASP A 115 13.71 -15.51 27.76
C ASP A 115 14.34 -14.81 28.99
N ASN A 116 14.56 -15.56 30.05
CA ASN A 116 15.19 -15.05 31.28
C ASN A 116 16.66 -14.64 31.13
N LYS A 117 17.27 -14.86 29.95
CA LYS A 117 18.61 -14.38 29.58
C LYS A 117 18.54 -13.12 28.68
N GLY A 118 17.33 -12.58 28.41
CA GLY A 118 17.15 -11.41 27.56
C GLY A 118 17.22 -11.70 26.06
N ILE A 119 17.14 -12.97 25.64
CA ILE A 119 17.21 -13.35 24.22
C ILE A 119 15.80 -13.42 23.63
N VAL A 120 15.59 -12.72 22.51
CA VAL A 120 14.36 -12.74 21.73
C VAL A 120 14.42 -13.89 20.72
N TRP A 121 13.38 -14.71 20.72
CA TRP A 121 13.21 -15.86 19.84
C TRP A 121 11.96 -15.69 18.98
N VAL A 122 12.03 -16.16 17.73
CA VAL A 122 10.87 -16.23 16.79
C VAL A 122 10.83 -17.58 16.12
N LYS A 123 9.66 -18.00 15.64
CA LYS A 123 9.53 -19.23 14.84
C LYS A 123 10.13 -19.02 13.45
N ASN A 124 10.79 -20.05 12.94
CA ASN A 124 11.32 -20.13 11.59
C ASN A 124 10.98 -21.51 10.99
N GLY A 125 9.77 -21.64 10.44
CA GLY A 125 9.20 -22.94 10.14
C GLY A 125 8.90 -23.73 11.43
N ALA A 126 9.27 -25.01 11.49
CA ALA A 126 9.14 -25.83 12.71
C ALA A 126 10.11 -25.40 13.82
N ASP A 127 11.27 -24.85 13.46
CA ASP A 127 12.31 -24.45 14.41
C ASP A 127 12.08 -23.05 14.98
N LYS A 128 12.91 -22.70 15.99
CA LYS A 128 13.05 -21.34 16.52
C LYS A 128 14.40 -20.76 16.17
N ARG A 129 14.47 -19.44 16.00
CA ARG A 129 15.74 -18.70 15.82
C ARG A 129 15.80 -17.50 16.74
N LYS A 130 17.02 -17.09 17.04
CA LYS A 130 17.28 -15.84 17.76
C LYS A 130 17.13 -14.65 16.82
N VAL A 131 16.61 -13.56 17.36
CA VAL A 131 16.59 -12.27 16.69
C VAL A 131 17.85 -11.51 17.08
N PHE A 132 18.67 -11.17 16.09
CA PHE A 132 19.90 -10.40 16.25
C PHE A 132 19.84 -9.05 15.52
N ASP A 133 18.91 -8.91 14.58
CA ASP A 133 18.77 -7.70 13.78
C ASP A 133 18.01 -6.63 14.56
N ASN A 134 18.64 -5.46 14.74
CA ASN A 134 18.02 -4.31 15.38
C ASN A 134 16.81 -3.76 14.61
N ALA A 135 16.78 -3.91 13.28
CA ALA A 135 15.63 -3.48 12.47
C ALA A 135 14.42 -4.38 12.74
N GLU A 136 14.61 -5.70 12.84
CA GLU A 136 13.54 -6.65 13.20
C GLU A 136 13.02 -6.38 14.62
N LEU A 137 13.91 -6.12 15.59
CA LEU A 137 13.51 -5.74 16.95
C LEU A 137 12.70 -4.43 16.97
N ALA A 138 13.15 -3.42 16.23
CA ALA A 138 12.45 -2.15 16.12
C ALA A 138 11.07 -2.31 15.51
N GLU A 139 10.91 -3.19 14.51
CA GLU A 139 9.61 -3.49 13.90
C GLU A 139 8.67 -4.15 14.91
N MET A 140 9.14 -5.16 15.65
CA MET A 140 8.35 -5.80 16.72
C MET A 140 7.90 -4.81 17.79
N MET A 141 8.77 -3.88 18.19
CA MET A 141 8.46 -2.82 19.16
C MET A 141 7.47 -1.79 18.60
N THR A 142 7.56 -1.51 17.31
CA THR A 142 6.64 -0.60 16.61
C THR A 142 5.24 -1.23 16.52
N ASP A 143 5.17 -2.50 16.13
CA ASP A 143 3.90 -3.21 15.97
C ASP A 143 3.11 -3.33 17.28
N CYS A 144 3.78 -3.46 18.41
CA CYS A 144 3.11 -3.46 19.72
C CYS A 144 2.93 -2.06 20.36
N GLY A 145 3.32 -1.00 19.65
CA GLY A 145 3.18 0.39 20.13
C GLY A 145 4.19 0.81 21.20
N SER A 146 5.21 -0.01 21.50
CA SER A 146 6.27 0.33 22.46
C SER A 146 7.29 1.31 21.90
N PHE A 147 7.37 1.44 20.58
CA PHE A 147 8.19 2.37 19.85
C PHE A 147 7.38 3.07 18.76
N ALA A 148 7.46 4.40 18.70
CA ALA A 148 6.79 5.24 17.71
C ALA A 148 7.82 5.88 16.77
N PRO A 149 8.16 5.24 15.63
CA PRO A 149 9.16 5.74 14.71
C PRO A 149 8.77 7.07 14.06
N ASP A 150 7.47 7.35 13.92
CA ASP A 150 6.94 8.60 13.40
C ASP A 150 7.13 9.79 14.38
N GLU A 151 7.31 9.54 15.68
CA GLU A 151 7.66 10.53 16.70
C GLU A 151 9.18 10.63 16.96
N ALA A 152 9.99 9.80 16.33
CA ALA A 152 11.45 9.87 16.44
C ALA A 152 11.99 11.21 15.89
N GLY A 153 13.09 11.72 16.49
CA GLY A 153 13.71 12.97 16.06
C GLY A 153 14.55 12.81 14.79
N VAL A 154 14.41 13.73 13.86
CA VAL A 154 15.24 13.81 12.64
C VAL A 154 16.46 14.71 12.94
N ARG A 155 17.66 14.12 12.88
CA ARG A 155 18.89 14.83 13.16
C ARG A 155 19.14 15.95 12.15
N ASP A 156 19.58 17.12 12.62
CA ASP A 156 20.00 18.27 11.83
C ASP A 156 18.89 18.93 10.97
N ALA A 157 17.65 18.49 11.07
CA ALA A 157 16.51 19.13 10.44
C ALA A 157 15.96 20.27 11.32
N THR A 158 15.59 21.39 10.69
CA THR A 158 15.11 22.61 11.35
C THR A 158 13.74 23.04 10.80
N VAL A 159 13.08 23.98 11.48
CA VAL A 159 11.79 24.53 11.02
C VAL A 159 11.90 25.18 9.63
N ASN A 160 13.08 25.66 9.23
CA ASN A 160 13.32 26.23 7.90
C ASN A 160 13.24 25.18 6.78
N ASP A 161 13.36 23.92 7.11
CA ASP A 161 13.26 22.80 6.15
C ASP A 161 11.80 22.39 5.90
N LEU A 162 10.85 23.01 6.62
CA LEU A 162 9.43 22.77 6.47
C LEU A 162 8.81 23.74 5.46
N ASP A 163 7.81 23.26 4.71
CA ASP A 163 7.04 24.07 3.76
C ASP A 163 5.91 24.80 4.47
N ALA A 164 5.99 26.13 4.44
CA ALA A 164 5.02 27.02 5.06
C ALA A 164 3.61 26.89 4.43
N THR A 165 3.52 26.60 3.14
CA THR A 165 2.25 26.43 2.42
C THR A 165 1.51 25.21 2.92
N THR A 166 2.21 24.09 3.02
CA THR A 166 1.64 22.82 3.53
C THR A 166 1.26 22.94 5.01
N ILE A 167 2.09 23.61 5.83
CA ILE A 167 1.73 23.90 7.24
C ILE A 167 0.47 24.75 7.31
N LYS A 168 0.36 25.81 6.51
CA LYS A 168 -0.82 26.66 6.45
C LYS A 168 -2.07 25.85 6.11
N GLN A 169 -2.01 25.01 5.08
CA GLN A 169 -3.10 24.13 4.68
C GLN A 169 -3.50 23.17 5.80
N PHE A 170 -2.52 22.52 6.45
CA PHE A 170 -2.74 21.63 7.58
C PHE A 170 -3.45 22.34 8.75
N LEU A 171 -2.95 23.50 9.15
CA LEU A 171 -3.54 24.30 10.22
C LEU A 171 -4.95 24.77 9.85
N GLY A 172 -5.17 25.18 8.59
CA GLY A 172 -6.46 25.54 8.05
C GLY A 172 -7.49 24.44 8.20
N ASN A 173 -7.13 23.22 7.79
CA ASN A 173 -8.01 22.06 7.88
C ASN A 173 -8.22 21.58 9.32
N ARG A 174 -7.17 21.60 10.15
CA ARG A 174 -7.23 21.14 11.53
C ARG A 174 -8.01 22.07 12.44
N PHE A 175 -7.90 23.38 12.22
CA PHE A 175 -8.51 24.43 13.05
C PHE A 175 -9.62 25.19 12.32
N GLU A 176 -10.24 24.59 11.30
CA GLU A 176 -11.27 25.18 10.45
C GLU A 176 -12.32 25.96 11.27
N ARG A 177 -12.92 25.33 12.30
CA ARG A 177 -13.94 25.97 13.16
C ARG A 177 -13.44 27.18 13.95
N VAL A 178 -12.15 27.19 14.29
CA VAL A 178 -11.55 28.33 15.02
C VAL A 178 -11.32 29.49 14.05
N LEU A 179 -10.84 29.19 12.85
CA LEU A 179 -10.57 30.17 11.80
C LEU A 179 -11.87 30.75 11.23
N GLU A 180 -12.92 29.96 11.07
CA GLU A 180 -14.27 30.43 10.70
C GLU A 180 -14.79 31.50 11.68
N LYS A 181 -14.67 31.25 12.99
CA LYS A 181 -15.06 32.23 14.02
C LYS A 181 -14.25 33.52 13.98
N LYS A 182 -13.09 33.52 13.33
CA LYS A 182 -12.22 34.68 13.14
C LYS A 182 -12.38 35.33 11.77
N GLY A 183 -13.29 34.83 10.93
CA GLY A 183 -13.49 35.31 9.56
C GLY A 183 -12.38 34.95 8.59
N LEU A 184 -11.50 33.98 8.95
CA LEU A 184 -10.39 33.52 8.12
C LEU A 184 -10.82 32.27 7.33
N THR A 185 -11.66 32.48 6.33
CA THR A 185 -12.16 31.45 5.42
C THR A 185 -12.11 31.92 3.96
N GLY A 186 -12.14 31.02 3.02
CA GLY A 186 -12.13 31.34 1.58
C GLY A 186 -10.95 32.24 1.19
N ASP A 187 -11.24 33.37 0.54
CA ASP A 187 -10.22 34.31 0.07
C ASP A 187 -9.42 34.90 1.22
N ALA A 188 -10.08 35.24 2.34
CA ALA A 188 -9.39 35.77 3.53
C ALA A 188 -8.36 34.77 4.10
N PHE A 189 -8.65 33.47 4.04
CA PHE A 189 -7.66 32.44 4.40
C PHE A 189 -6.53 32.36 3.37
N ASN A 190 -6.83 32.45 2.08
CA ASN A 190 -5.82 32.35 1.02
C ASN A 190 -4.83 33.52 1.10
N GLU A 191 -5.29 34.72 1.39
CA GLU A 191 -4.47 35.95 1.52
C GLU A 191 -3.72 36.03 2.86
N ALA A 192 -4.20 35.37 3.91
CA ALA A 192 -3.58 35.44 5.23
C ALA A 192 -2.18 34.78 5.22
N SER A 193 -1.22 35.44 5.88
CA SER A 193 0.09 34.85 6.14
C SER A 193 0.00 33.69 7.14
N LEU A 194 1.01 32.80 7.16
CA LEU A 194 1.09 31.73 8.17
C LEU A 194 1.05 32.28 9.59
N ASP A 195 1.72 33.42 9.85
CA ASP A 195 1.75 34.07 11.17
C ASP A 195 0.38 34.59 11.58
N MET A 196 -0.40 35.11 10.65
CA MET A 196 -1.79 35.52 10.90
C MET A 196 -2.66 34.32 11.28
N ILE A 197 -2.52 33.21 10.56
CA ILE A 197 -3.23 31.95 10.87
C ILE A 197 -2.83 31.45 12.27
N CYS A 198 -1.54 31.40 12.58
CA CYS A 198 -1.03 30.98 13.88
C CYS A 198 -1.56 31.86 15.01
N SER A 199 -1.51 33.17 14.84
CA SER A 199 -2.04 34.15 15.82
C SER A 199 -3.56 34.03 16.02
N ALA A 200 -4.30 33.69 14.98
CA ALA A 200 -5.74 33.44 15.04
C ALA A 200 -6.08 32.16 15.81
N ILE A 201 -5.28 31.10 15.62
CA ILE A 201 -5.43 29.82 16.34
C ILE A 201 -5.14 30.00 17.82
N ALA A 202 -3.99 30.62 18.16
CA ALA A 202 -3.56 30.82 19.54
C ALA A 202 -2.85 32.16 19.69
N LYS A 203 -3.51 33.13 20.36
CA LYS A 203 -2.98 34.47 20.56
C LYS A 203 -1.58 34.45 21.20
N GLY A 204 -0.63 35.11 20.56
CA GLY A 204 0.76 35.21 21.03
C GLY A 204 1.60 33.92 20.80
N HIS A 205 1.11 33.01 19.95
CA HIS A 205 1.87 31.87 19.49
C HIS A 205 2.29 32.06 18.04
N ASP A 206 3.57 31.83 17.78
CA ASP A 206 4.12 31.68 16.44
C ASP A 206 3.91 30.24 15.93
N CYS A 207 4.29 30.01 14.69
CA CYS A 207 4.18 28.71 14.05
C CYS A 207 4.97 27.62 14.80
N GLU A 208 6.21 27.93 15.23
CA GLU A 208 7.04 26.97 15.94
C GLU A 208 6.38 26.49 17.24
N LYS A 209 5.83 27.42 18.02
CA LYS A 209 5.15 27.10 19.28
C LYS A 209 3.90 26.26 19.06
N ILE A 210 3.13 26.51 17.99
CA ILE A 210 2.00 25.68 17.60
C ILE A 210 2.45 24.27 17.21
N LEU A 211 3.48 24.15 16.37
CA LEU A 211 4.04 22.85 15.98
C LEU A 211 4.58 22.07 17.17
N ARG A 212 5.20 22.76 18.13
CA ARG A 212 5.66 22.18 19.40
C ARG A 212 4.49 21.68 20.26
N ASN A 213 3.43 22.47 20.39
CA ASN A 213 2.21 22.07 21.13
C ASN A 213 1.51 20.89 20.44
N LEU A 214 1.59 20.78 19.14
CA LEU A 214 1.08 19.67 18.35
C LEU A 214 2.05 18.46 18.30
N ARG A 215 3.19 18.53 19.01
CA ARG A 215 4.21 17.47 19.10
C ARG A 215 4.97 17.20 17.80
N PHE A 216 4.93 18.08 16.81
CA PHE A 216 5.77 17.98 15.61
C PHE A 216 7.21 18.38 15.88
N ILE A 217 7.43 19.21 16.91
CA ILE A 217 8.74 19.56 17.45
C ILE A 217 8.86 18.94 18.84
N ARG A 218 9.89 18.17 19.05
CA ARG A 218 10.18 17.49 20.31
C ARG A 218 10.65 18.48 21.39
N PRO A 219 10.65 18.09 22.70
CA PRO A 219 11.16 18.93 23.75
C PRO A 219 12.64 19.35 23.57
N ASP A 220 13.45 18.50 22.95
CA ASP A 220 14.85 18.77 22.61
C ASP A 220 15.03 19.71 21.40
N GLY A 221 13.95 20.15 20.78
CA GLY A 221 13.95 21.06 19.61
C GLY A 221 14.05 20.35 18.26
N THR A 222 14.26 19.03 18.22
CA THR A 222 14.32 18.29 16.96
C THR A 222 12.92 18.11 16.33
N LEU A 223 12.86 18.12 15.00
CA LEU A 223 11.63 17.78 14.27
C LEU A 223 11.38 16.28 14.33
N THR A 224 10.10 15.89 14.45
CA THR A 224 9.72 14.48 14.34
C THR A 224 9.76 14.00 12.89
N VAL A 225 9.89 12.67 12.70
CA VAL A 225 9.75 12.03 11.37
C VAL A 225 8.41 12.41 10.73
N ALA A 226 7.30 12.39 11.50
CA ALA A 226 6.00 12.80 10.99
C ALA A 226 5.99 14.26 10.53
N ALA A 227 6.66 15.19 11.23
CA ALA A 227 6.78 16.58 10.81
C ALA A 227 7.46 16.68 9.44
N MET A 228 8.55 15.94 9.24
CA MET A 228 9.26 15.93 7.97
C MET A 228 8.45 15.26 6.86
N LEU A 229 7.74 14.18 7.14
CA LEU A 229 6.87 13.51 6.17
C LEU A 229 5.69 14.38 5.73
N LEU A 230 5.08 15.14 6.65
CA LEU A 230 3.91 15.96 6.35
C LEU A 230 4.27 17.33 5.78
N PHE A 231 5.40 17.91 6.20
CA PHE A 231 5.71 19.32 5.92
C PHE A 231 7.08 19.55 5.28
N GLY A 232 7.96 18.55 5.19
CA GLY A 232 9.32 18.73 4.67
C GLY A 232 9.34 19.16 3.22
N LYS A 233 10.11 20.21 2.87
CA LYS A 233 10.35 20.64 1.49
C LYS A 233 11.09 19.58 0.69
N TYR A 234 12.12 19.00 1.31
CA TYR A 234 13.00 17.99 0.72
C TYR A 234 13.21 16.87 1.73
N THR A 235 12.14 16.13 2.05
CA THR A 235 12.12 15.05 3.05
C THR A 235 13.21 14.01 2.78
N GLN A 236 13.47 13.70 1.52
CA GLN A 236 14.39 12.67 1.06
C GLN A 236 15.87 13.01 1.35
N ARG A 237 16.20 14.27 1.62
CA ARG A 237 17.54 14.68 2.07
C ARG A 237 17.95 13.97 3.38
N TRP A 238 17.01 13.80 4.31
CA TRP A 238 17.24 13.15 5.61
C TRP A 238 16.79 11.69 5.61
N MET A 239 15.78 11.39 4.82
CA MET A 239 15.15 10.07 4.75
C MET A 239 15.00 9.63 3.28
N PRO A 240 16.10 9.24 2.60
CA PRO A 240 16.11 9.00 1.14
C PRO A 240 15.10 7.96 0.65
N MET A 241 14.75 6.99 1.52
CA MET A 241 13.81 5.92 1.17
C MET A 241 12.35 6.26 1.49
N MET A 242 12.07 7.42 2.08
CA MET A 242 10.70 7.89 2.32
C MET A 242 10.13 8.56 1.05
N THR A 243 10.05 7.77 -0.01
CA THR A 243 9.64 8.16 -1.37
C THR A 243 8.83 7.04 -2.00
N ALA A 244 8.28 7.29 -3.19
CA ALA A 244 7.66 6.28 -4.04
C ALA A 244 8.41 6.13 -5.38
N LYS A 245 8.33 4.97 -5.99
CA LYS A 245 8.85 4.65 -7.34
C LYS A 245 7.70 4.22 -8.21
N CYS A 246 7.39 5.00 -9.25
CA CYS A 246 6.28 4.76 -10.15
C CYS A 246 6.80 4.43 -11.55
N ILE A 247 6.45 3.26 -12.08
CA ILE A 247 6.86 2.80 -13.41
C ILE A 247 5.66 2.16 -14.12
N CYS A 248 5.40 2.59 -15.35
CA CYS A 248 4.45 1.95 -16.27
C CYS A 248 5.22 1.07 -17.26
N PHE A 249 5.13 -0.23 -17.12
CA PHE A 249 5.79 -1.20 -18.00
C PHE A 249 5.00 -1.43 -19.28
N ALA A 250 5.69 -1.79 -20.34
CA ALA A 250 5.09 -2.40 -21.51
C ALA A 250 5.09 -3.93 -21.32
N GLY A 251 3.90 -4.53 -21.28
CA GLY A 251 3.70 -5.95 -20.97
C GLY A 251 3.42 -6.22 -19.48
N ASN A 252 3.55 -7.49 -19.07
CA ASN A 252 3.08 -7.99 -17.78
C ASN A 252 4.21 -8.36 -16.81
N SER A 253 5.45 -7.94 -17.08
CA SER A 253 6.65 -8.34 -16.33
C SER A 253 7.56 -7.16 -16.00
N ILE A 254 8.11 -7.14 -14.78
CA ILE A 254 9.13 -6.18 -14.32
C ILE A 254 10.47 -6.37 -15.10
N GLY A 255 10.73 -7.56 -15.64
CA GLY A 255 11.96 -7.88 -16.38
C GLY A 255 12.02 -7.31 -17.81
N GLY A 256 10.97 -6.66 -18.27
CA GLY A 256 10.92 -6.02 -19.58
C GLY A 256 11.92 -4.85 -19.69
N LYS A 257 12.63 -4.77 -20.82
CA LYS A 257 13.54 -3.64 -21.10
C LYS A 257 12.81 -2.37 -21.51
N VAL A 258 11.49 -2.44 -21.73
CA VAL A 258 10.67 -1.34 -22.23
C VAL A 258 9.67 -0.91 -21.16
N PHE A 259 9.64 0.36 -20.86
CA PHE A 259 8.61 0.99 -20.02
C PHE A 259 7.99 2.15 -20.82
N ARG A 260 6.73 2.46 -20.52
CA ARG A 260 5.98 3.54 -21.19
C ARG A 260 6.17 4.88 -20.49
N ASP A 261 6.18 4.85 -19.16
CA ASP A 261 6.34 6.04 -18.33
C ASP A 261 7.04 5.68 -17.02
N LYS A 262 7.75 6.66 -16.47
CA LYS A 262 8.41 6.57 -15.18
C LYS A 262 8.45 7.95 -14.53
N VAL A 263 8.06 8.04 -13.27
CA VAL A 263 8.29 9.26 -12.49
C VAL A 263 9.77 9.34 -12.09
N ASN A 264 10.42 10.47 -12.37
CA ASN A 264 11.80 10.70 -11.96
C ASN A 264 11.87 10.87 -10.44
N ASP A 265 13.00 10.53 -9.85
CA ASP A 265 13.21 10.62 -8.42
C ASP A 265 13.06 12.06 -7.90
N ALA A 266 13.57 13.04 -8.66
CA ALA A 266 13.46 14.46 -8.32
C ALA A 266 12.00 14.96 -8.31
N ASP A 267 11.15 14.46 -9.21
CA ASP A 267 9.73 14.82 -9.26
C ASP A 267 8.92 14.22 -8.09
N MET A 268 9.46 13.20 -7.42
CA MET A 268 8.85 12.56 -6.26
C MET A 268 9.38 13.13 -4.93
N GLU A 269 10.41 13.98 -4.95
CA GLU A 269 10.97 14.58 -3.75
C GLU A 269 10.02 15.60 -3.13
N GLY A 270 9.79 15.48 -1.83
CA GLY A 270 8.89 16.34 -1.08
C GLY A 270 8.18 15.62 0.06
N ASN A 271 7.16 16.27 0.59
CA ASN A 271 6.30 15.72 1.64
C ASN A 271 5.27 14.71 1.07
N LEU A 272 4.51 14.06 1.96
CA LEU A 272 3.53 13.05 1.56
C LEU A 272 2.41 13.60 0.67
N LEU A 273 2.01 14.86 0.82
CA LEU A 273 1.00 15.47 -0.05
C LEU A 273 1.52 15.57 -1.48
N HIS A 274 2.75 16.06 -1.65
CA HIS A 274 3.39 16.14 -2.96
C HIS A 274 3.57 14.76 -3.60
N GLN A 275 4.02 13.77 -2.84
CA GLN A 275 4.15 12.39 -3.31
C GLN A 275 2.78 11.81 -3.73
N TYR A 276 1.75 12.05 -2.92
CA TYR A 276 0.38 11.63 -3.24
C TYR A 276 -0.10 12.26 -4.56
N ASP A 277 0.03 13.57 -4.72
CA ASP A 277 -0.40 14.27 -5.93
C ASP A 277 0.35 13.74 -7.16
N THR A 278 1.68 13.55 -7.05
CA THR A 278 2.52 12.99 -8.12
C THR A 278 2.11 11.56 -8.51
N ILE A 279 1.76 10.73 -7.53
CA ILE A 279 1.27 9.36 -7.78
C ILE A 279 -0.10 9.39 -8.47
N MET A 280 -1.02 10.25 -8.02
CA MET A 280 -2.34 10.35 -8.63
C MET A 280 -2.29 10.89 -10.06
N ASP A 281 -1.40 11.83 -10.33
CA ASP A 281 -1.10 12.31 -11.69
C ASP A 281 -0.51 11.19 -12.56
N PHE A 282 0.39 10.36 -12.00
CA PHE A 282 0.94 9.20 -12.70
C PHE A 282 -0.15 8.19 -13.08
N PHE A 283 -1.09 7.89 -12.18
CA PHE A 283 -2.23 7.02 -12.51
C PHE A 283 -3.10 7.64 -13.62
N THR A 284 -3.41 8.92 -13.50
CA THR A 284 -4.28 9.62 -14.47
C THR A 284 -3.68 9.63 -15.88
N ARG A 285 -2.33 9.71 -16.00
CA ARG A 285 -1.65 9.70 -17.30
C ARG A 285 -1.54 8.30 -17.92
N ASN A 286 -1.51 7.25 -17.10
CA ASN A 286 -1.15 5.90 -17.55
C ASN A 286 -2.31 4.90 -17.55
N LEU A 287 -3.42 5.22 -16.89
CA LEU A 287 -4.63 4.40 -16.91
C LEU A 287 -5.60 4.90 -18.00
N HIS A 288 -6.35 3.99 -18.57
CA HIS A 288 -7.30 4.30 -19.62
C HIS A 288 -8.55 5.00 -19.06
N ASN A 289 -9.13 5.88 -19.86
CA ASN A 289 -10.48 6.38 -19.63
C ASN A 289 -11.48 5.52 -20.39
N VAL A 290 -12.37 4.87 -19.67
CA VAL A 290 -13.45 4.04 -20.23
C VAL A 290 -14.71 4.89 -20.38
N GLN A 291 -15.34 4.83 -21.54
CA GLN A 291 -16.59 5.53 -21.80
C GLN A 291 -17.73 4.83 -21.05
N VAL A 292 -18.48 5.59 -20.25
CA VAL A 292 -19.62 5.06 -19.50
C VAL A 292 -20.92 5.42 -20.21
N GLY A 293 -21.56 4.42 -20.85
CA GLY A 293 -22.82 4.55 -21.59
C GLY A 293 -22.64 4.67 -23.11
N ASP A 294 -23.74 4.54 -23.84
CA ASP A 294 -23.78 4.50 -25.30
C ASP A 294 -23.77 5.88 -25.97
N GLU A 295 -23.73 6.96 -25.19
CA GLU A 295 -23.72 8.32 -25.71
C GLU A 295 -22.31 8.75 -26.13
N PHE A 296 -22.17 9.20 -27.37
CA PHE A 296 -20.90 9.60 -28.00
C PHE A 296 -20.11 10.70 -27.25
N ASN A 297 -20.76 11.47 -26.38
CA ASN A 297 -20.16 12.55 -25.57
C ASN A 297 -20.13 12.23 -24.05
N SER A 298 -20.22 10.96 -23.64
CA SER A 298 -20.11 10.61 -22.24
C SER A 298 -18.69 10.89 -21.73
N MET A 299 -18.57 11.50 -20.52
CA MET A 299 -17.27 11.69 -19.90
C MET A 299 -16.67 10.34 -19.53
N GLY A 300 -15.44 10.08 -19.96
CA GLY A 300 -14.69 8.89 -19.57
C GLY A 300 -14.48 8.83 -18.06
N LYS A 301 -14.60 7.63 -17.49
CA LYS A 301 -14.13 7.29 -16.14
C LYS A 301 -12.81 6.55 -16.27
N LEU A 302 -11.91 6.71 -15.30
CA LEU A 302 -10.74 5.83 -15.22
C LEU A 302 -11.20 4.37 -15.11
N GLU A 303 -10.54 3.49 -15.82
CA GLU A 303 -10.78 2.03 -15.79
C GLU A 303 -10.71 1.44 -14.36
N ILE A 304 -9.87 2.04 -13.49
CA ILE A 304 -9.87 1.77 -12.06
C ILE A 304 -10.48 2.99 -11.36
N PRO A 305 -11.48 2.81 -10.49
CA PRO A 305 -12.12 3.92 -9.79
C PRO A 305 -11.11 4.80 -9.04
N TYR A 306 -11.21 6.10 -9.23
CA TYR A 306 -10.32 7.08 -8.61
C TYR A 306 -10.33 6.99 -7.07
N THR A 307 -11.50 6.70 -6.48
CA THR A 307 -11.68 6.49 -5.04
C THR A 307 -10.84 5.35 -4.50
N SER A 308 -10.77 4.24 -5.23
CA SER A 308 -9.96 3.07 -4.87
C SER A 308 -8.47 3.37 -4.96
N LEU A 309 -8.03 4.06 -6.03
CA LEU A 309 -6.64 4.49 -6.19
C LEU A 309 -6.21 5.44 -5.07
N VAL A 310 -7.06 6.40 -4.67
CA VAL A 310 -6.83 7.30 -3.54
C VAL A 310 -6.61 6.50 -2.26
N GLU A 311 -7.53 5.60 -1.95
CA GLU A 311 -7.47 4.82 -0.70
C GLU A 311 -6.21 3.95 -0.63
N PHE A 312 -5.92 3.21 -1.70
CA PHE A 312 -4.74 2.33 -1.74
C PHE A 312 -3.42 3.12 -1.68
N THR A 313 -3.37 4.28 -2.35
CA THR A 313 -2.20 5.15 -2.33
C THR A 313 -1.97 5.74 -0.94
N VAL A 314 -2.99 6.32 -0.33
CA VAL A 314 -2.87 6.92 0.99
C VAL A 314 -2.50 5.87 2.04
N ASN A 315 -3.15 4.70 1.99
CA ASN A 315 -2.80 3.60 2.90
C ASN A 315 -1.34 3.17 2.73
N SER A 316 -0.84 3.05 1.50
CA SER A 316 0.54 2.65 1.25
C SER A 316 1.56 3.68 1.74
N LEU A 317 1.24 4.98 1.69
CA LEU A 317 2.10 6.06 2.15
C LEU A 317 2.09 6.23 3.68
N VAL A 318 0.92 6.07 4.32
CA VAL A 318 0.73 6.34 5.76
C VAL A 318 1.05 5.12 6.62
N HIS A 319 0.68 3.92 6.16
CA HIS A 319 0.86 2.68 6.93
C HIS A 319 2.17 1.93 6.65
N ARG A 320 3.02 2.43 5.74
CA ARG A 320 4.33 1.83 5.48
C ARG A 320 5.17 1.71 6.76
N SER A 321 6.03 0.71 6.84
CA SER A 321 7.04 0.67 7.88
C SER A 321 8.05 1.80 7.69
N LEU A 322 8.24 2.63 8.74
CA LEU A 322 9.24 3.69 8.76
C LEU A 322 10.63 3.18 9.17
N ASN A 323 10.71 1.96 9.74
CA ASN A 323 11.97 1.30 10.07
C ASN A 323 12.65 0.70 8.84
N MET A 324 11.86 0.37 7.80
CA MET A 324 12.37 -0.24 6.58
C MET A 324 12.92 0.81 5.60
N LYS A 325 14.13 0.57 5.13
CA LYS A 325 14.82 1.41 4.14
C LYS A 325 14.47 0.98 2.71
N ALA A 326 13.18 1.03 2.37
CA ALA A 326 12.67 0.71 1.04
C ALA A 326 11.61 1.73 0.62
N PRO A 327 11.52 2.15 -0.66
CA PRO A 327 10.45 3.03 -1.14
C PRO A 327 9.13 2.27 -1.30
N VAL A 328 8.01 2.98 -1.31
CA VAL A 328 6.76 2.48 -1.88
C VAL A 328 6.98 2.27 -3.37
N ARG A 329 6.49 1.18 -3.95
CA ARG A 329 6.63 0.91 -5.39
C ARG A 329 5.25 0.78 -6.02
N ILE A 330 5.06 1.48 -7.13
CA ILE A 330 3.80 1.49 -7.88
C ILE A 330 4.12 1.10 -9.31
N PHE A 331 3.56 -0.01 -9.75
CA PHE A 331 3.77 -0.56 -11.07
C PHE A 331 2.45 -0.66 -11.83
N ILE A 332 2.42 -0.13 -13.04
CA ILE A 332 1.32 -0.31 -13.98
C ILE A 332 1.80 -1.26 -15.07
N PHE A 333 1.09 -2.36 -15.24
CA PHE A 333 1.26 -3.34 -16.30
C PHE A 333 0.08 -3.29 -17.27
N ASP A 334 0.17 -4.01 -18.37
CA ASP A 334 -0.93 -4.08 -19.33
C ASP A 334 -2.20 -4.70 -18.71
N ASN A 335 -2.04 -5.63 -17.76
CA ASN A 335 -3.14 -6.39 -17.16
C ASN A 335 -3.44 -6.06 -15.70
N ARG A 336 -2.66 -5.21 -15.01
CA ARG A 336 -2.85 -4.91 -13.59
C ARG A 336 -2.08 -3.68 -13.13
N VAL A 337 -2.46 -3.19 -11.98
CA VAL A 337 -1.68 -2.23 -11.18
C VAL A 337 -1.25 -2.91 -9.89
N GLU A 338 0.01 -2.78 -9.52
CA GLU A 338 0.56 -3.25 -8.24
C GLU A 338 1.03 -2.07 -7.39
N ILE A 339 0.64 -2.06 -6.11
CA ILE A 339 1.11 -1.12 -5.11
C ILE A 339 1.79 -1.91 -4.00
N HIS A 340 3.09 -1.72 -3.86
CA HIS A 340 3.95 -2.40 -2.89
C HIS A 340 4.31 -1.46 -1.76
N SER A 341 3.87 -1.75 -0.55
CA SER A 341 4.17 -0.99 0.66
C SER A 341 5.16 -1.73 1.53
N PRO A 342 6.27 -1.09 1.97
CA PRO A 342 7.20 -1.69 2.92
C PRO A 342 6.55 -1.96 4.28
N GLY A 343 6.72 -3.17 4.80
CA GLY A 343 6.15 -3.67 6.06
C GLY A 343 4.97 -4.62 5.82
N ALA A 344 5.00 -5.79 6.48
CA ALA A 344 3.87 -6.71 6.54
C ALA A 344 2.74 -6.13 7.42
N LEU A 345 1.56 -6.73 7.45
CA LEU A 345 0.47 -6.33 8.35
C LEU A 345 0.90 -6.47 9.82
N PRO A 346 0.66 -5.45 10.67
CA PRO A 346 1.11 -5.47 12.06
C PRO A 346 0.24 -6.34 12.97
N ASN A 347 0.80 -6.80 14.07
CA ASN A 347 0.08 -7.41 15.21
C ASN A 347 -0.87 -8.56 14.85
N GLY A 348 -0.49 -9.46 13.93
CA GLY A 348 -1.34 -10.58 13.53
C GLY A 348 -2.60 -10.20 12.78
N LEU A 349 -2.71 -8.95 12.32
CA LEU A 349 -3.78 -8.49 11.46
C LEU A 349 -3.79 -9.29 10.16
N THR A 350 -4.93 -9.83 9.80
CA THR A 350 -5.09 -10.64 8.60
C THR A 350 -5.69 -9.81 7.44
N ILE A 351 -5.60 -10.36 6.23
CA ILE A 351 -6.26 -9.76 5.06
C ILE A 351 -7.78 -9.70 5.27
N ASP A 352 -8.37 -10.69 5.92
CA ASP A 352 -9.81 -10.70 6.19
C ASP A 352 -10.20 -9.62 7.21
N ASP A 353 -9.35 -9.35 8.21
CA ASP A 353 -9.59 -8.28 9.17
C ASP A 353 -9.59 -6.90 8.49
N ILE A 354 -8.63 -6.62 7.60
CA ILE A 354 -8.60 -5.34 6.89
C ILE A 354 -9.77 -5.20 5.91
N LYS A 355 -10.22 -6.27 5.27
CA LYS A 355 -11.43 -6.29 4.44
C LYS A 355 -12.70 -6.05 5.26
N ALA A 356 -12.71 -6.48 6.53
CA ALA A 356 -13.78 -6.22 7.48
C ALA A 356 -13.71 -4.79 8.08
N GLY A 357 -12.69 -3.99 7.75
CA GLY A 357 -12.54 -2.61 8.22
C GLY A 357 -11.76 -2.45 9.51
N THR A 358 -11.08 -3.50 9.98
CA THR A 358 -10.18 -3.40 11.13
C THR A 358 -8.99 -2.53 10.75
N SER A 359 -8.75 -1.47 11.53
CA SER A 359 -7.63 -0.55 11.35
C SER A 359 -6.71 -0.59 12.56
N MET A 360 -5.45 -0.93 12.33
CA MET A 360 -4.37 -0.90 13.35
C MET A 360 -3.18 -0.14 12.77
N PRO A 361 -3.16 1.19 12.85
CA PRO A 361 -2.10 1.99 12.26
C PRO A 361 -0.79 1.82 13.03
N ARG A 362 0.28 1.47 12.29
CA ARG A 362 1.64 1.37 12.80
C ARG A 362 2.21 2.73 13.19
N ASN A 363 1.93 3.76 12.40
CA ASN A 363 2.39 5.14 12.57
C ASN A 363 1.25 6.00 13.11
N MET A 364 0.91 5.84 14.38
CA MET A 364 -0.29 6.42 14.99
C MET A 364 -0.30 7.94 14.94
N PHE A 365 0.85 8.58 15.21
CA PHE A 365 0.95 10.03 15.21
C PHE A 365 0.83 10.60 13.80
N LEU A 366 1.52 9.98 12.82
CA LEU A 366 1.41 10.32 11.41
C LEU A 366 -0.03 10.12 10.90
N PHE A 367 -0.62 8.96 11.18
CA PHE A 367 -1.99 8.61 10.80
C PHE A 367 -3.02 9.65 11.27
N ASN A 368 -2.98 10.02 12.55
CA ASN A 368 -3.93 10.98 13.14
C ASN A 368 -3.79 12.41 12.61
N ASN A 369 -2.66 12.73 12.00
CA ASN A 369 -2.40 14.07 11.46
C ASN A 369 -2.50 14.14 9.94
N ALA A 370 -2.21 13.07 9.23
CA ALA A 370 -2.28 13.01 7.77
C ALA A 370 -3.70 13.27 7.21
N ILE A 371 -4.75 12.98 7.98
CA ILE A 371 -6.16 13.27 7.61
C ILE A 371 -6.44 14.75 7.32
N TYR A 372 -5.61 15.66 7.80
CA TYR A 372 -5.75 17.09 7.55
C TYR A 372 -5.07 17.55 6.25
N LEU A 373 -4.31 16.68 5.59
CA LEU A 373 -3.63 16.96 4.32
C LEU A 373 -4.03 15.99 3.21
N LEU A 374 -4.10 14.70 3.52
CA LEU A 374 -4.43 13.66 2.55
C LEU A 374 -5.93 13.38 2.51
N PRO A 375 -6.49 12.98 1.36
CA PRO A 375 -7.93 12.81 1.18
C PRO A 375 -8.44 11.46 1.71
N TYR A 376 -8.28 11.19 3.01
CA TYR A 376 -8.82 9.99 3.65
C TYR A 376 -9.46 10.30 5.01
N THR A 377 -10.27 9.37 5.52
CA THR A 377 -11.08 9.59 6.73
C THR A 377 -10.48 9.02 8.01
N GLY A 378 -9.56 8.06 7.91
CA GLY A 378 -8.91 7.43 9.05
C GLY A 378 -9.81 6.52 9.92
N VAL A 379 -11.00 6.12 9.44
CA VAL A 379 -11.98 5.31 10.20
C VAL A 379 -12.01 3.83 9.79
N GLY A 380 -11.08 3.35 8.96
CA GLY A 380 -11.03 1.96 8.50
C GLY A 380 -12.08 1.59 7.44
N SER A 381 -12.94 2.51 7.04
CA SER A 381 -13.99 2.26 6.02
C SER A 381 -13.49 2.39 4.58
N GLY A 382 -12.26 2.79 4.37
CA GLY A 382 -11.74 3.12 3.05
C GLY A 382 -11.54 1.90 2.17
N ILE A 383 -10.94 0.83 2.71
CA ILE A 383 -10.79 -0.44 2.00
C ILE A 383 -12.17 -1.03 1.68
N ILE A 384 -13.12 -0.98 2.62
CA ILE A 384 -14.50 -1.45 2.36
C ILE A 384 -15.09 -0.70 1.17
N ARG A 385 -15.01 0.65 1.18
CA ARG A 385 -15.53 1.48 0.08
C ARG A 385 -14.81 1.22 -1.25
N ALA A 386 -13.51 0.96 -1.20
CA ALA A 386 -12.76 0.61 -2.39
C ALA A 386 -13.16 -0.77 -2.96
N LEU A 387 -13.55 -1.70 -2.07
CA LEU A 387 -14.05 -3.02 -2.44
C LEU A 387 -15.52 -3.02 -2.88
N ASP A 388 -16.31 -2.03 -2.44
CA ASP A 388 -17.70 -1.84 -2.89
C ASP A 388 -17.79 -1.30 -4.33
N GLU A 389 -16.69 -0.75 -4.86
CA GLU A 389 -16.55 -0.47 -6.29
C GLU A 389 -16.36 -1.81 -7.03
N ASP A 390 -16.87 -1.94 -8.23
CA ASP A 390 -16.75 -3.16 -9.05
C ASP A 390 -15.32 -3.30 -9.59
N ILE A 391 -14.39 -3.71 -8.70
CA ILE A 391 -12.98 -3.90 -9.02
C ILE A 391 -12.50 -5.29 -8.63
N ASN A 392 -11.66 -5.88 -9.47
CA ASN A 392 -10.97 -7.12 -9.15
C ASN A 392 -9.65 -6.79 -8.43
N VAL A 393 -9.61 -6.95 -7.11
CA VAL A 393 -8.45 -6.65 -6.28
C VAL A 393 -8.03 -7.84 -5.43
N THR A 394 -6.72 -8.05 -5.35
CA THR A 394 -6.10 -9.04 -4.47
C THR A 394 -5.09 -8.39 -3.54
N PHE A 395 -5.01 -8.90 -2.31
CA PHE A 395 -4.05 -8.46 -1.30
C PHE A 395 -3.10 -9.61 -0.98
N MET A 396 -1.83 -9.30 -0.83
CA MET A 396 -0.82 -10.27 -0.41
C MET A 396 0.00 -9.67 0.75
N ASN A 397 -0.03 -10.36 1.89
CA ASN A 397 0.84 -10.07 3.02
C ASN A 397 2.06 -11.00 2.97
N ASN A 398 3.24 -10.45 2.72
CA ASN A 398 4.47 -11.23 2.62
C ASN A 398 5.35 -11.00 3.86
N ASP A 399 5.16 -11.82 4.87
CA ASP A 399 5.88 -11.72 6.14
C ASP A 399 7.39 -11.96 5.98
N LYS A 400 7.82 -12.75 4.99
CA LYS A 400 9.24 -13.02 4.73
C LYS A 400 9.94 -11.85 4.06
N ALA A 401 9.28 -11.22 3.09
CA ALA A 401 9.81 -10.04 2.40
C ALA A 401 9.50 -8.74 3.14
N GLN A 402 8.70 -8.80 4.22
CA GLN A 402 8.22 -7.65 4.95
C GLN A 402 7.58 -6.63 4.01
N GLU A 403 6.59 -7.08 3.24
CA GLU A 403 5.94 -6.26 2.22
C GLU A 403 4.45 -6.58 2.14
N PHE A 404 3.63 -5.54 2.01
CA PHE A 404 2.21 -5.66 1.70
C PHE A 404 1.95 -5.22 0.26
N VAL A 405 1.31 -6.08 -0.52
CA VAL A 405 1.06 -5.83 -1.95
C VAL A 405 -0.43 -5.79 -2.24
N ILE A 406 -0.86 -4.74 -2.91
CA ILE A 406 -2.22 -4.59 -3.46
C ILE A 406 -2.10 -4.74 -4.98
N THR A 407 -2.85 -5.68 -5.55
CA THR A 407 -2.93 -5.88 -7.00
C THR A 407 -4.36 -5.62 -7.46
N VAL A 408 -4.53 -4.62 -8.32
CA VAL A 408 -5.80 -4.30 -8.98
C VAL A 408 -5.72 -4.77 -10.42
N TRP A 409 -6.57 -5.72 -10.80
CA TRP A 409 -6.62 -6.29 -12.14
C TRP A 409 -7.42 -5.40 -13.08
N ARG A 410 -6.94 -5.23 -14.32
CA ARG A 410 -7.57 -4.42 -15.36
C ARG A 410 -8.48 -5.29 -16.22
N GLU A 411 -9.69 -4.85 -16.52
CA GLU A 411 -10.72 -5.67 -17.19
C GLU A 411 -10.38 -6.07 -18.63
N GLU A 412 -9.76 -5.19 -19.42
CA GLU A 412 -9.39 -5.47 -20.81
C GLU A 412 -8.34 -6.58 -21.00
N SER A 413 -7.57 -6.90 -19.97
CA SER A 413 -6.54 -7.91 -20.04
C SER A 413 -7.05 -9.35 -20.15
N ASN A 414 -8.22 -9.66 -19.61
CA ASN A 414 -8.77 -11.01 -19.64
C ASN A 414 -9.19 -11.47 -21.06
N GLU A 415 -9.56 -10.55 -21.95
CA GLU A 415 -9.87 -10.86 -23.35
C GLU A 415 -8.62 -10.95 -24.22
N VAL A 416 -7.61 -10.11 -23.97
CA VAL A 416 -6.35 -10.12 -24.71
C VAL A 416 -5.51 -11.34 -24.34
N GLU A 417 -5.45 -11.72 -23.04
CA GLU A 417 -4.78 -12.95 -22.62
C GLU A 417 -5.45 -14.21 -23.19
N LYS A 418 -6.79 -14.27 -23.22
CA LYS A 418 -7.51 -15.36 -23.88
C LYS A 418 -7.22 -15.42 -25.39
N LYS A 419 -7.09 -14.25 -26.04
CA LYS A 419 -6.75 -14.18 -27.47
C LYS A 419 -5.26 -14.48 -27.71
N SER A 420 -4.34 -14.00 -26.87
CA SER A 420 -2.91 -14.31 -27.00
C SER A 420 -2.62 -15.79 -26.73
N ASN A 421 -3.21 -16.38 -25.69
CA ASN A 421 -3.08 -17.82 -25.41
C ASN A 421 -3.73 -18.69 -26.50
N GLN A 422 -4.79 -18.21 -27.18
CA GLN A 422 -5.35 -18.88 -28.36
C GLN A 422 -4.44 -18.75 -29.60
N VAL A 423 -3.72 -17.63 -29.73
CA VAL A 423 -2.76 -17.42 -30.84
C VAL A 423 -1.49 -18.21 -30.58
N GLU A 424 -0.97 -18.25 -29.35
CA GLU A 424 0.17 -19.11 -28.96
C GLU A 424 -0.19 -20.61 -29.09
N GLY A 425 -1.39 -21.02 -28.66
CA GLY A 425 -1.88 -22.38 -28.86
C GLY A 425 -1.99 -22.79 -30.34
N LYS A 426 -2.40 -21.85 -31.21
CA LYS A 426 -2.44 -22.07 -32.67
C LYS A 426 -1.04 -22.05 -33.31
N SER A 427 -0.16 -21.16 -32.84
CA SER A 427 1.25 -21.08 -33.28
C SER A 427 2.02 -22.35 -32.91
N ASN A 428 1.80 -22.87 -31.68
CA ASN A 428 2.42 -24.15 -31.26
C ASN A 428 1.84 -25.35 -32.01
N GLN A 429 0.56 -25.33 -32.38
CA GLN A 429 -0.03 -26.37 -33.23
C GLN A 429 0.52 -26.35 -34.67
N VAL A 430 0.75 -25.14 -35.22
CA VAL A 430 1.37 -24.98 -36.55
C VAL A 430 2.86 -25.33 -36.48
N GLY A 431 3.58 -24.95 -35.43
CA GLY A 431 4.96 -25.34 -35.20
C GLY A 431 5.14 -26.86 -35.15
N ASN A 432 4.31 -27.55 -34.37
CA ASN A 432 4.35 -29.02 -34.28
C ASN A 432 3.95 -29.72 -35.59
N GLN A 433 3.05 -29.12 -36.40
CA GLN A 433 2.74 -29.66 -37.73
C GLN A 433 3.87 -29.43 -38.75
N VAL A 434 4.62 -28.33 -38.60
CA VAL A 434 5.79 -28.07 -39.46
C VAL A 434 6.97 -28.99 -39.08
N GLU A 435 7.20 -29.23 -37.77
CA GLU A 435 8.19 -30.19 -37.28
C GLU A 435 7.85 -31.63 -37.69
N GLN A 436 6.58 -32.05 -37.61
CA GLN A 436 6.17 -33.37 -38.09
C GLN A 436 6.40 -33.52 -39.60
N LYS A 437 6.07 -32.49 -40.40
CA LYS A 437 6.33 -32.53 -41.85
C LYS A 437 7.80 -32.47 -42.21
N SER A 438 8.65 -31.76 -41.45
CA SER A 438 10.09 -31.75 -41.68
C SER A 438 10.71 -33.09 -41.33
N ASN A 439 10.26 -33.76 -40.26
CA ASN A 439 10.72 -35.10 -39.92
C ASN A 439 10.28 -36.17 -40.96
N GLU A 440 9.05 -36.06 -41.51
CA GLU A 440 8.61 -36.92 -42.62
C GLU A 440 9.46 -36.72 -43.88
N VAL A 441 9.88 -35.47 -44.18
CA VAL A 441 10.76 -35.19 -45.32
C VAL A 441 12.21 -35.67 -45.08
N GLU A 442 12.70 -35.62 -43.83
CA GLU A 442 14.01 -36.20 -43.45
C GLU A 442 13.99 -37.73 -43.51
N GLU A 443 12.89 -38.39 -43.09
CA GLU A 443 12.75 -39.85 -43.25
C GLU A 443 12.70 -40.27 -44.72
N GLU A 444 11.94 -39.55 -45.58
CA GLU A 444 11.93 -39.80 -47.03
C GLU A 444 13.30 -39.53 -47.70
N SER A 445 14.06 -38.51 -47.27
CA SER A 445 15.40 -38.24 -47.78
C SER A 445 16.42 -39.29 -47.36
N ASN A 446 16.33 -39.81 -46.13
CA ASN A 446 17.19 -40.89 -45.64
C ASN A 446 16.91 -42.24 -46.35
N GLU A 447 15.64 -42.54 -46.70
CA GLU A 447 15.31 -43.71 -47.54
C GLU A 447 15.84 -43.59 -48.95
N VAL A 448 15.95 -42.35 -49.53
CA VAL A 448 16.55 -42.11 -50.84
C VAL A 448 18.06 -42.21 -50.77
N GLU A 449 18.74 -41.78 -49.69
CA GLU A 449 20.18 -41.97 -49.49
C GLU A 449 20.57 -43.44 -49.26
N GLU A 450 19.78 -44.24 -48.51
CA GLU A 450 20.01 -45.67 -48.35
C GLU A 450 19.88 -46.41 -49.68
N LYS A 451 18.96 -46.01 -50.57
CA LYS A 451 18.82 -46.60 -51.92
C LYS A 451 19.93 -46.16 -52.89
N SER A 452 20.56 -44.99 -52.66
CA SER A 452 21.71 -44.54 -53.52
C SER A 452 23.05 -45.11 -53.08
N ASN A 453 23.21 -45.44 -51.78
CA ASN A 453 24.44 -46.03 -51.23
C ASN A 453 24.61 -47.55 -51.58
N GLN A 454 23.56 -48.20 -52.13
CA GLN A 454 23.66 -49.59 -52.62
C GLN A 454 24.18 -49.71 -54.06
N VAL A 455 24.53 -48.58 -54.74
CA VAL A 455 24.92 -48.60 -56.19
C VAL A 455 26.36 -48.15 -56.47
N GLN A 456 27.12 -47.67 -55.44
CA GLN A 456 28.54 -47.28 -55.70
C GLN A 456 29.49 -47.78 -54.63
N ASP A 457 29.91 -49.00 -54.80
CA ASP A 457 31.18 -49.47 -54.30
C ASP A 457 32.10 -49.65 -55.58
N SER A 458 32.97 -48.70 -55.82
CA SER A 458 34.25 -48.84 -56.48
C SER A 458 34.94 -47.51 -56.75
N ASP A 459 36.21 -47.48 -56.29
CA ASP A 459 37.38 -46.73 -56.78
C ASP A 459 37.72 -45.30 -56.33
N THR A 460 38.79 -45.29 -55.57
CA THR A 460 40.06 -44.54 -55.72
C THR A 460 40.27 -43.20 -55.04
N ARG A 461 41.09 -43.31 -53.97
CA ARG A 461 42.21 -42.44 -53.51
C ARG A 461 42.49 -41.13 -54.27
N LEU A 462 42.69 -40.02 -53.46
CA LEU A 462 43.97 -39.30 -53.32
C LEU A 462 43.82 -37.86 -52.72
N ARG A 463 44.58 -37.66 -51.61
CA ARG A 463 45.40 -36.47 -51.24
C ARG A 463 44.77 -35.17 -50.77
N HIS A 464 45.14 -34.88 -49.50
CA HIS A 464 45.34 -33.55 -48.93
C HIS A 464 46.38 -32.69 -49.66
N PRO A 465 46.51 -31.34 -49.42
CA PRO A 465 46.98 -30.81 -48.13
C PRO A 465 46.46 -29.44 -47.70
N ASN A 466 46.62 -29.23 -46.37
CA ASN A 466 46.80 -28.01 -45.55
C ASN A 466 46.99 -26.65 -46.23
N THR A 467 46.46 -25.62 -45.60
CA THR A 467 47.29 -24.49 -45.10
C THR A 467 46.48 -23.65 -44.04
N ASN A 468 47.17 -23.41 -42.92
CA ASN A 468 46.97 -22.41 -41.91
C ASN A 468 47.23 -20.99 -42.40
N LEU A 469 46.72 -20.00 -41.65
CA LEU A 469 47.35 -18.75 -41.20
C LEU A 469 46.23 -17.80 -40.76
N ASP A 470 46.06 -17.50 -39.53
CA ASP A 470 46.77 -16.68 -38.52
C ASP A 470 46.69 -15.18 -38.71
N THR A 471 46.38 -14.53 -37.58
CA THR A 471 46.72 -13.17 -37.13
C THR A 471 45.95 -12.01 -37.78
N SER A 472 45.58 -10.92 -37.11
CA SER A 472 45.97 -10.26 -35.86
C SER A 472 45.11 -9.00 -35.64
N GLU A 473 44.96 -8.66 -34.38
CA GLU A 473 44.80 -7.36 -33.74
C GLU A 473 44.95 -6.08 -34.58
N ASN A 474 44.15 -5.08 -34.27
CA ASN A 474 44.67 -3.81 -33.71
C ASN A 474 43.57 -2.83 -33.28
N ASP A 475 43.85 -2.28 -32.12
CA ASP A 475 43.34 -1.09 -31.47
C ASP A 475 43.40 0.20 -32.30
N LEU A 476 42.64 1.19 -31.88
CA LEU A 476 43.03 2.58 -31.60
C LEU A 476 41.78 3.47 -31.46
N ASP A 477 41.53 3.89 -30.29
CA ASP A 477 41.62 5.20 -29.59
C ASP A 477 41.30 6.50 -30.37
N THR A 478 40.74 7.36 -29.53
CA THR A 478 40.81 8.84 -29.40
C THR A 478 39.64 9.63 -29.98
N ASP A 479 39.09 10.38 -29.11
CA ASP A 479 39.18 11.67 -28.45
C ASP A 479 38.19 12.75 -28.92
N HIS A 480 37.65 13.43 -27.90
CA HIS A 480 37.36 14.87 -27.73
C HIS A 480 36.55 15.64 -28.80
N ASP A 481 35.54 16.37 -28.46
CA ASP A 481 35.56 17.70 -27.84
C ASP A 481 34.15 18.29 -27.67
N THR A 482 33.98 18.89 -26.50
CA THR A 482 33.26 20.07 -26.08
C THR A 482 32.78 21.04 -27.14
N PHE A 483 31.62 21.61 -26.95
CA PHE A 483 31.44 23.11 -26.80
C PHE A 483 30.02 23.47 -26.34
N ALA A 484 30.02 24.44 -25.43
CA ALA A 484 28.91 25.16 -24.85
C ALA A 484 28.40 26.30 -25.74
N GLU A 485 27.34 26.89 -25.29
CA GLU A 485 26.92 28.31 -25.30
C GLU A 485 25.55 28.57 -25.92
N ASP A 486 24.71 29.04 -25.00
CA ASP A 486 24.00 30.30 -24.91
C ASP A 486 23.18 30.81 -26.11
N HIS A 487 21.94 31.17 -25.83
CA HIS A 487 21.43 32.53 -25.92
C HIS A 487 19.98 32.71 -25.44
N ASP A 488 19.86 33.65 -24.50
CA ASP A 488 18.72 34.49 -24.13
C ASP A 488 17.81 34.90 -25.31
N THR A 489 16.52 35.10 -25.00
CA THR A 489 15.84 36.42 -25.15
C THR A 489 14.35 36.39 -24.78
N GLN A 490 14.05 37.17 -23.73
CA GLN A 490 13.07 38.26 -23.61
C GLN A 490 11.57 38.03 -23.81
N LEU A 491 10.89 38.22 -22.69
CA LEU A 491 9.79 39.14 -22.34
C LEU A 491 9.00 39.81 -23.48
N ARG A 492 7.69 39.70 -23.43
CA ARG A 492 6.78 40.83 -23.69
C ARG A 492 5.53 40.80 -22.81
N HIS A 493 5.38 41.88 -22.06
CA HIS A 493 4.15 42.40 -21.45
C HIS A 493 3.20 42.98 -22.49
N SER A 494 1.91 43.00 -22.19
CA SER A 494 0.97 44.12 -22.40
C SER A 494 -0.31 43.81 -21.64
N ASP A 495 -0.57 44.48 -20.53
CA ASP A 495 -1.30 45.71 -20.30
C ASP A 495 -2.80 45.70 -20.65
N THR A 496 -3.54 45.85 -19.56
CA THR A 496 -4.66 46.72 -19.21
C THR A 496 -5.77 47.00 -20.22
N ASP A 497 -6.98 46.86 -19.74
CA ASP A 497 -7.91 48.00 -19.75
C ASP A 497 -8.99 47.89 -18.65
N HIS A 498 -9.07 48.95 -17.87
CA HIS A 498 -10.14 49.37 -16.98
C HIS A 498 -11.33 49.85 -17.81
N ASP A 499 -12.52 49.55 -17.33
CA ASP A 499 -13.61 50.53 -17.37
C ASP A 499 -14.59 50.38 -16.21
N THR A 500 -14.90 51.54 -15.67
CA THR A 500 -15.64 51.88 -14.47
C THR A 500 -17.13 52.17 -14.73
N PHE A 501 -17.94 51.90 -13.70
CA PHE A 501 -19.21 52.53 -13.26
C PHE A 501 -20.50 52.37 -14.09
N VAL A 502 -21.54 51.86 -13.44
CA VAL A 502 -22.70 52.64 -12.91
C VAL A 502 -23.50 51.75 -11.94
N GLU A 503 -23.82 52.31 -10.78
CA GLU A 503 -24.73 51.73 -9.77
C GLU A 503 -26.19 51.83 -10.24
N ASP A 504 -26.94 50.72 -10.02
CA ASP A 504 -28.39 50.82 -9.81
C ASP A 504 -28.86 49.75 -8.83
N HIS A 505 -29.62 50.13 -7.84
CA HIS A 505 -30.15 49.35 -6.77
C HIS A 505 -31.29 48.46 -7.26
N ASP A 506 -30.98 47.16 -7.47
CA ASP A 506 -31.96 46.09 -7.37
C ASP A 506 -31.22 44.78 -6.98
N THR A 507 -31.75 44.07 -6.01
CA THR A 507 -31.23 42.84 -5.39
C THR A 507 -30.18 42.09 -6.23
N LYS A 508 -28.89 42.36 -5.99
CA LYS A 508 -27.75 41.77 -6.72
C LYS A 508 -27.64 40.26 -6.44
N ARG A 509 -28.19 39.46 -7.37
CA ARG A 509 -27.79 38.05 -7.48
C ARG A 509 -26.35 38.02 -7.96
N VAL A 510 -25.46 37.41 -7.16
CA VAL A 510 -24.05 37.20 -7.51
C VAL A 510 -23.95 36.52 -8.89
N PRO A 511 -23.13 37.03 -9.82
CA PRO A 511 -23.03 36.46 -11.15
C PRO A 511 -22.53 35.02 -11.09
N LEU A 512 -23.27 34.10 -11.71
CA LEU A 512 -22.96 32.68 -11.74
C LEU A 512 -21.77 32.40 -12.69
N THR A 513 -20.82 31.61 -12.24
CA THR A 513 -19.80 31.01 -13.10
C THR A 513 -20.43 30.11 -14.18
N ASN A 514 -19.74 29.85 -15.28
CA ASN A 514 -20.26 28.96 -16.33
C ASN A 514 -20.65 27.59 -15.79
N LYS A 515 -19.90 27.04 -14.86
CA LYS A 515 -20.16 25.77 -14.20
C LYS A 515 -21.42 25.82 -13.33
N GLN A 516 -21.63 26.89 -12.60
CA GLN A 516 -22.86 27.11 -11.81
C GLN A 516 -24.10 27.30 -12.68
N LYS A 517 -23.96 27.97 -13.85
CA LYS A 517 -25.04 28.07 -14.83
C LYS A 517 -25.46 26.70 -15.36
N ASP A 518 -24.50 25.82 -15.66
CA ASP A 518 -24.77 24.47 -16.11
C ASP A 518 -25.50 23.66 -15.04
N ILE A 519 -25.07 23.72 -13.77
CA ILE A 519 -25.75 23.08 -12.64
C ILE A 519 -27.22 23.56 -12.52
N VAL A 520 -27.46 24.87 -12.56
CA VAL A 520 -28.80 25.43 -12.44
C VAL A 520 -29.70 24.94 -13.60
N ASN A 521 -29.18 24.86 -14.80
CA ASN A 521 -29.91 24.34 -15.95
C ASN A 521 -30.16 22.82 -15.86
N PHE A 522 -29.20 22.06 -15.37
CA PHE A 522 -29.35 20.61 -15.13
C PHE A 522 -30.43 20.31 -14.09
N CYS A 523 -30.61 21.19 -13.11
CA CYS A 523 -31.66 21.10 -12.08
C CYS A 523 -33.06 21.57 -12.56
N SER A 524 -33.33 21.71 -13.87
CA SER A 524 -34.67 21.91 -14.40
C SER A 524 -35.65 20.79 -14.00
N VAL A 525 -35.11 19.59 -13.78
CA VAL A 525 -35.78 18.43 -13.15
C VAL A 525 -35.12 18.20 -11.78
N PRO A 526 -35.84 17.74 -10.74
CA PRO A 526 -35.28 17.50 -9.43
C PRO A 526 -34.12 16.49 -9.46
N ARG A 527 -32.92 16.89 -8.99
CA ARG A 527 -31.67 16.12 -8.98
C ARG A 527 -31.14 15.93 -7.57
N THR A 528 -30.51 14.79 -7.31
CA THR A 528 -29.80 14.53 -6.04
C THR A 528 -28.50 15.33 -5.98
N SER A 529 -27.95 15.51 -4.79
CA SER A 529 -26.64 16.16 -4.60
C SER A 529 -25.52 15.41 -5.36
N ARG A 530 -25.59 14.08 -5.43
CA ARG A 530 -24.63 13.23 -6.16
C ARG A 530 -24.67 13.53 -7.66
N GLU A 531 -25.87 13.50 -8.28
CA GLU A 531 -26.04 13.80 -9.71
C GLU A 531 -25.57 15.23 -10.07
N ILE A 532 -25.79 16.20 -9.17
CA ILE A 532 -25.36 17.59 -9.37
C ILE A 532 -23.84 17.73 -9.35
N LEU A 533 -23.17 17.11 -8.38
CA LEU A 533 -21.72 17.16 -8.26
C LEU A 533 -21.05 16.35 -9.37
N GLU A 534 -21.62 15.24 -9.76
CA GLU A 534 -21.18 14.46 -10.92
C GLU A 534 -21.27 15.28 -12.20
N ARG A 535 -22.39 15.96 -12.45
CA ARG A 535 -22.54 16.89 -13.58
C ARG A 535 -21.53 18.04 -13.53
N ALA A 536 -21.20 18.50 -12.34
CA ALA A 536 -20.17 19.53 -12.14
C ALA A 536 -18.74 19.01 -12.36
N GLY A 537 -18.53 17.69 -12.54
CA GLY A 537 -17.22 17.07 -12.66
C GLY A 537 -16.39 17.24 -11.40
N VAL A 538 -17.03 17.16 -10.20
CA VAL A 538 -16.36 17.29 -8.91
C VAL A 538 -16.76 16.14 -7.99
N VAL A 539 -15.82 15.68 -7.19
CA VAL A 539 -16.02 14.57 -6.25
C VAL A 539 -17.14 14.92 -5.24
N TYR A 540 -17.93 13.90 -4.88
CA TYR A 540 -18.96 14.04 -3.84
C TYR A 540 -18.28 14.26 -2.48
N HIS A 541 -18.24 15.51 -2.04
CA HIS A 541 -17.61 15.92 -0.78
C HIS A 541 -18.39 17.09 -0.19
N THR A 542 -18.41 17.19 1.14
CA THR A 542 -19.16 18.24 1.87
C THR A 542 -18.79 19.65 1.39
N LYS A 543 -17.50 19.91 1.13
CA LYS A 543 -17.02 21.19 0.57
C LYS A 543 -17.61 21.47 -0.82
N ASN A 544 -17.72 20.47 -1.67
CA ASN A 544 -18.30 20.60 -3.01
C ASN A 544 -19.83 20.76 -2.95
N ILE A 545 -20.50 20.09 -2.02
CA ILE A 545 -21.92 20.32 -1.74
C ILE A 545 -22.13 21.78 -1.31
N ALA A 546 -21.33 22.28 -0.39
CA ALA A 546 -21.39 23.67 0.08
C ALA A 546 -21.15 24.65 -1.09
N LYS A 547 -20.09 24.43 -1.89
CA LYS A 547 -19.68 25.32 -2.98
C LYS A 547 -20.65 25.35 -4.16
N TYR A 548 -21.19 24.21 -4.60
CA TYR A 548 -21.95 24.08 -5.84
C TYR A 548 -23.46 23.87 -5.64
N ILE A 549 -23.92 23.51 -4.44
CA ILE A 549 -25.32 23.26 -4.16
C ILE A 549 -25.83 24.23 -3.10
N THR A 550 -25.25 24.22 -1.88
CA THR A 550 -25.72 25.07 -0.78
C THR A 550 -25.63 26.55 -1.12
N SER A 551 -24.55 26.98 -1.78
CA SER A 551 -24.37 28.34 -2.28
C SER A 551 -25.45 28.75 -3.28
N LEU A 552 -25.83 27.86 -4.19
CA LEU A 552 -26.89 28.12 -5.17
C LEU A 552 -28.30 28.10 -4.55
N VAL A 553 -28.51 27.32 -3.49
CA VAL A 553 -29.74 27.35 -2.70
C VAL A 553 -29.84 28.65 -1.90
N ALA A 554 -28.74 29.06 -1.23
CA ALA A 554 -28.66 30.32 -0.48
C ALA A 554 -28.85 31.55 -1.38
N ALA A 555 -28.30 31.49 -2.62
CA ALA A 555 -28.48 32.56 -3.62
C ALA A 555 -29.84 32.51 -4.36
N GLY A 556 -30.73 31.60 -4.01
CA GLY A 556 -32.07 31.47 -4.56
C GLY A 556 -32.15 30.98 -6.02
N TYR A 557 -31.12 30.31 -6.53
CA TYR A 557 -31.12 29.69 -7.86
C TYR A 557 -31.67 28.26 -7.84
N LEU A 558 -31.47 27.55 -6.72
CA LEU A 558 -31.99 26.19 -6.47
C LEU A 558 -32.89 26.18 -5.23
N GLN A 559 -33.86 25.27 -5.20
CA GLN A 559 -34.67 24.99 -4.02
C GLN A 559 -34.61 23.51 -3.69
N MET A 560 -34.65 23.19 -2.39
CA MET A 560 -34.75 21.83 -1.89
C MET A 560 -36.14 21.26 -2.08
N THR A 561 -36.28 19.99 -2.42
CA THR A 561 -37.58 19.31 -2.54
C THR A 561 -38.15 18.96 -1.16
N ASN A 562 -37.30 18.82 -0.15
CA ASN A 562 -37.70 18.55 1.23
C ASN A 562 -36.95 19.51 2.18
N PRO A 563 -37.35 20.78 2.27
CA PRO A 563 -36.64 21.79 3.05
C PRO A 563 -36.75 21.56 4.56
N GLU A 564 -37.77 20.84 5.04
CA GLU A 564 -37.95 20.52 6.45
C GLU A 564 -36.98 19.45 6.96
N ASN A 565 -36.46 18.63 6.06
CA ASN A 565 -35.42 17.64 6.36
C ASN A 565 -34.28 17.68 5.31
N PRO A 566 -33.35 18.63 5.43
CA PRO A 566 -32.28 18.84 4.46
C PRO A 566 -31.32 17.66 4.30
N THR A 567 -31.24 16.78 5.29
CA THR A 567 -30.36 15.60 5.34
C THR A 567 -31.04 14.30 4.93
N ALA A 568 -32.30 14.35 4.49
CA ALA A 568 -33.04 13.17 4.06
C ALA A 568 -32.32 12.47 2.89
N SER A 569 -32.28 11.14 2.92
CA SER A 569 -31.62 10.32 1.89
C SER A 569 -32.21 10.49 0.48
N ASN A 570 -33.45 10.95 0.40
CA ASN A 570 -34.19 11.24 -0.84
C ASN A 570 -34.20 12.73 -1.20
N GLN A 571 -33.39 13.59 -0.53
CA GLN A 571 -33.30 15.01 -0.82
C GLN A 571 -32.87 15.27 -2.28
N LYS A 572 -33.63 16.13 -3.01
CA LYS A 572 -33.30 16.60 -4.36
C LYS A 572 -33.35 18.12 -4.42
N TYR A 573 -32.74 18.66 -5.46
CA TYR A 573 -32.66 20.10 -5.70
C TYR A 573 -33.25 20.42 -7.07
N LYS A 574 -34.01 21.48 -7.18
CA LYS A 574 -34.68 21.90 -8.40
C LYS A 574 -34.44 23.39 -8.65
N LYS A 575 -34.30 23.76 -9.93
CA LYS A 575 -34.18 25.17 -10.35
C LYS A 575 -35.39 25.98 -9.92
N VAL A 576 -35.15 27.15 -9.33
CA VAL A 576 -36.21 28.11 -8.99
C VAL A 576 -36.66 28.78 -10.29
N THR A 577 -37.94 28.58 -10.66
CA THR A 577 -38.60 29.27 -11.77
C THR A 577 -39.17 30.57 -11.22
N THR A 578 -38.52 31.70 -11.51
CA THR A 578 -39.14 33.02 -11.33
C THR A 578 -40.32 33.11 -12.26
N LYS A 579 -41.53 33.32 -11.71
CA LYS A 579 -42.72 33.68 -12.46
C LYS A 579 -42.58 35.08 -13.02
#